data_3fb19266482dd3c229f1c8cffd0a61bf
#
_entry.id   3fb19266482dd3c229f1c8cffd0a61bf
#
_cell.length_a   1.000
_cell.length_b   1.000
_cell.length_c   1.000
_cell.angle_alpha   90.00
_cell.angle_beta   90.00
_cell.angle_gamma   90.00
#
_symmetry.space_group_name_H-M   'P 1'
#
loop_
_entity.id
_entity.type
_entity.pdbx_description
1 polymer ?
#
loop_
_entity_poly.entity_id
_entity_poly.type
_entity_poly.pdbx_seq_one_letter_code
_entity_poly.pdbx_strand_id
1 'polypeptide(L)'
;MYMFKSRMLDAIKQSYFIPPIWLAILIAIGFVYGGQYLGAFSMFPIGILMYMLTSTSNPTVEGSSNSNFLVFWNQFSLSFELFVFFFTGLVVFLWVRYLEKRPFSSLGFYKQDWFKNLLKGFLIGAVQFSMVVALLLVTGTGSLKFGQINLQSLSFVVAIIPFWILQGWPEELVTRGWLFPMVSAKSNIFIGILISSALFAALPLFNSGVTILPIINIVLYGVFACFLMIKYDNMWVLAGLHGAWNFVQGNIYGIQVSGQVVSTSILNYSSKSSVDLLSGGAFGAKGSIFASIVLIGCIVYLYWSLKKENRLPQALIFKK
;
A
#
# COMPACT_ATOMS: atom_id res chain seq x y z
N MET A 1 -9.39 -20.95 26.97
CA MET A 1 -8.11 -20.52 26.34
C MET A 1 -8.39 -20.28 24.87
N TYR A 2 -8.54 -19.00 24.44
CA TYR A 2 -8.84 -18.69 23.05
C TYR A 2 -7.56 -18.81 22.23
N MET A 3 -7.42 -19.89 21.45
CA MET A 3 -6.30 -20.04 20.51
C MET A 3 -6.63 -19.27 19.22
N PHE A 4 -5.95 -18.17 18.97
CA PHE A 4 -5.94 -17.56 17.65
C PHE A 4 -5.35 -18.55 16.65
N LYS A 5 -6.18 -19.02 15.71
CA LYS A 5 -5.76 -19.91 14.62
C LYS A 5 -5.48 -19.07 13.37
N SER A 6 -4.27 -19.15 12.86
CA SER A 6 -3.88 -18.53 11.59
C SER A 6 -3.10 -19.53 10.77
N ARG A 7 -3.58 -19.74 9.53
CA ARG A 7 -2.90 -20.64 8.56
C ARG A 7 -1.49 -20.14 8.24
N MET A 8 -1.29 -18.82 8.25
CA MET A 8 0.02 -18.22 8.00
C MET A 8 0.99 -18.48 9.14
N LEU A 9 0.57 -18.32 10.40
CA LEU A 9 1.41 -18.62 11.57
C LEU A 9 1.76 -20.11 11.65
N ASP A 10 0.80 -20.98 11.32
CA ASP A 10 1.06 -22.42 11.31
C ASP A 10 2.01 -22.82 10.17
N ALA A 11 1.91 -22.16 9.03
CA ALA A 11 2.84 -22.38 7.90
C ALA A 11 4.28 -21.93 8.23
N ILE A 12 4.46 -20.87 9.06
CA ILE A 12 5.80 -20.44 9.49
C ILE A 12 6.46 -21.46 10.38
N LYS A 13 5.72 -22.12 11.28
CA LYS A 13 6.27 -23.18 12.12
C LYS A 13 6.88 -24.34 11.32
N GLN A 14 6.45 -24.51 10.06
CA GLN A 14 6.95 -25.51 9.12
C GLN A 14 8.08 -25.00 8.22
N SER A 15 8.49 -23.73 8.37
CA SER A 15 9.55 -23.13 7.57
C SER A 15 10.90 -23.79 7.86
N TYR A 16 11.66 -24.08 6.80
CA TYR A 16 13.04 -24.56 6.91
C TYR A 16 13.97 -23.55 7.56
N PHE A 17 13.70 -22.26 7.35
CA PHE A 17 14.49 -21.16 7.91
C PHE A 17 13.59 -20.14 8.60
N ILE A 18 13.81 -19.92 9.90
CA ILE A 18 13.13 -18.90 10.69
C ILE A 18 14.19 -18.00 11.32
N PRO A 19 14.47 -16.82 10.75
CA PRO A 19 15.50 -15.90 11.22
C PRO A 19 15.20 -15.35 12.63
N PRO A 20 16.20 -14.93 13.41
CA PRO A 20 15.97 -14.10 14.58
C PRO A 20 15.35 -12.76 14.18
N ILE A 21 14.67 -12.09 15.11
CA ILE A 21 13.83 -10.89 14.81
C ILE A 21 14.64 -9.79 14.12
N TRP A 22 15.86 -9.51 14.62
CA TRP A 22 16.71 -8.47 14.01
C TRP A 22 17.07 -8.79 12.56
N LEU A 23 17.35 -10.06 12.26
CA LEU A 23 17.66 -10.50 10.90
C LEU A 23 16.39 -10.48 10.01
N ALA A 24 15.22 -10.82 10.56
CA ALA A 24 13.95 -10.70 9.84
C ALA A 24 13.67 -9.25 9.42
N ILE A 25 13.98 -8.28 10.27
CA ILE A 25 13.87 -6.85 9.92
C ILE A 25 14.81 -6.49 8.77
N LEU A 26 16.08 -6.91 8.83
CA LEU A 26 17.06 -6.64 7.77
C LEU A 26 16.68 -7.30 6.44
N ILE A 27 16.18 -8.54 6.48
CA ILE A 27 15.68 -9.25 5.30
C ILE A 27 14.47 -8.51 4.70
N ALA A 28 13.53 -8.04 5.53
CA ALA A 28 12.37 -7.29 5.05
C ALA A 28 12.77 -5.97 4.38
N ILE A 29 13.76 -5.25 4.94
CA ILE A 29 14.36 -4.07 4.31
C ILE A 29 15.01 -4.46 2.97
N GLY A 30 15.76 -5.57 2.94
CA GLY A 30 16.36 -6.11 1.72
C GLY A 30 15.33 -6.46 0.65
N PHE A 31 14.17 -6.99 1.02
CA PHE A 31 13.08 -7.27 0.08
C PHE A 31 12.57 -5.99 -0.58
N VAL A 32 12.32 -4.94 0.20
CA VAL A 32 11.80 -3.68 -0.33
C VAL A 32 12.80 -3.03 -1.26
N TYR A 33 13.97 -2.67 -0.76
CA TYR A 33 14.96 -1.95 -1.56
C TYR A 33 15.56 -2.82 -2.67
N GLY A 34 15.88 -4.07 -2.38
CA GLY A 34 16.41 -5.01 -3.39
C GLY A 34 15.41 -5.25 -4.52
N GLY A 35 14.14 -5.42 -4.20
CA GLY A 35 13.08 -5.55 -5.19
C GLY A 35 12.89 -4.28 -6.04
N GLN A 36 12.88 -3.11 -5.41
CA GLN A 36 12.74 -1.83 -6.11
C GLN A 36 13.95 -1.55 -7.02
N TYR A 37 15.17 -1.79 -6.56
CA TYR A 37 16.38 -1.65 -7.39
C TYR A 37 16.38 -2.64 -8.55
N LEU A 38 16.01 -3.90 -8.31
CA LEU A 38 15.87 -4.89 -9.38
C LEU A 38 14.82 -4.45 -10.40
N GLY A 39 13.69 -3.93 -9.95
CA GLY A 39 12.64 -3.40 -10.80
C GLY A 39 13.10 -2.20 -11.62
N ALA A 40 13.72 -1.22 -11.00
CA ALA A 40 14.24 -0.05 -11.69
C ALA A 40 15.29 -0.44 -12.75
N PHE A 41 16.22 -1.34 -12.40
CA PHE A 41 17.23 -1.84 -13.33
C PHE A 41 16.60 -2.62 -14.50
N SER A 42 15.57 -3.43 -14.25
CA SER A 42 14.86 -4.20 -15.28
C SER A 42 14.04 -3.30 -16.21
N MET A 43 13.56 -2.16 -15.73
CA MET A 43 12.81 -1.18 -16.54
C MET A 43 13.70 -0.23 -17.35
N PHE A 44 14.99 -0.11 -16.99
CA PHE A 44 15.92 0.80 -17.66
C PHE A 44 16.07 0.54 -19.17
N PRO A 45 16.24 -0.72 -19.66
CA PRO A 45 16.29 -1.00 -21.10
C PRO A 45 15.01 -0.64 -21.84
N ILE A 46 13.84 -0.81 -21.17
CA ILE A 46 12.54 -0.46 -21.74
C ILE A 46 12.45 1.07 -21.91
N GLY A 47 12.90 1.84 -20.91
CA GLY A 47 12.96 3.30 -20.99
C GLY A 47 13.85 3.78 -22.13
N ILE A 48 15.04 3.18 -22.32
CA ILE A 48 15.94 3.48 -23.45
C ILE A 48 15.27 3.17 -24.79
N LEU A 49 14.67 1.96 -24.93
CA LEU A 49 13.99 1.58 -26.15
C LEU A 49 12.85 2.54 -26.50
N MET A 50 12.03 2.91 -25.52
CA MET A 50 10.96 3.88 -25.70
C MET A 50 11.48 5.26 -26.10
N TYR A 51 12.57 5.73 -25.47
CA TYR A 51 13.24 6.96 -25.86
C TYR A 51 13.71 6.89 -27.32
N MET A 52 14.37 5.81 -27.74
CA MET A 52 14.83 5.62 -29.11
C MET A 52 13.68 5.62 -30.12
N LEU A 53 12.60 4.87 -29.85
CA LEU A 53 11.44 4.76 -30.74
C LEU A 53 10.69 6.10 -30.89
N THR A 54 10.62 6.90 -29.83
CA THR A 54 9.95 8.21 -29.87
C THR A 54 10.84 9.32 -30.45
N SER A 55 12.17 9.18 -30.37
CA SER A 55 13.14 10.15 -30.86
C SER A 55 13.39 10.04 -32.38
N THR A 56 13.08 8.89 -33.00
CA THR A 56 13.35 8.67 -34.44
C THR A 56 12.27 9.18 -35.40
N SER A 57 11.15 9.65 -34.89
CA SER A 57 9.96 10.00 -35.69
C SER A 57 9.94 11.44 -36.19
N ASN A 58 11.00 12.03 -36.62
CA ASN A 58 11.22 13.13 -37.57
C ASN A 58 12.40 14.05 -37.19
N PRO A 59 13.56 13.95 -37.87
CA PRO A 59 14.71 14.82 -37.63
C PRO A 59 14.60 16.23 -38.22
N THR A 60 13.49 16.58 -38.86
CA THR A 60 13.36 17.84 -39.62
C THR A 60 12.72 18.99 -38.84
N VAL A 61 12.26 18.78 -37.61
CA VAL A 61 11.71 19.86 -36.78
C VAL A 61 12.48 19.90 -35.46
N GLU A 62 13.38 20.88 -35.34
CA GLU A 62 14.05 21.18 -34.06
C GLU A 62 13.02 21.36 -32.96
N GLY A 63 13.03 20.48 -31.96
CA GLY A 63 12.12 20.47 -30.81
C GLY A 63 11.02 19.41 -30.81
N SER A 64 10.73 18.68 -31.91
CA SER A 64 9.58 17.73 -31.96
C SER A 64 9.87 16.35 -31.42
N SER A 65 11.09 15.84 -31.46
CA SER A 65 11.45 14.50 -31.01
C SER A 65 11.36 14.35 -29.48
N ASN A 66 11.73 15.39 -28.74
CA ASN A 66 11.58 15.39 -27.28
C ASN A 66 10.12 15.52 -26.83
N SER A 67 9.24 16.13 -27.64
CA SER A 67 7.83 16.32 -27.30
C SER A 67 7.07 14.99 -27.21
N ASN A 68 7.27 14.06 -28.14
CA ASN A 68 6.58 12.78 -28.18
C ASN A 68 7.00 11.87 -27.00
N PHE A 69 8.30 11.85 -26.67
CA PHE A 69 8.78 11.13 -25.50
C PHE A 69 8.24 11.73 -24.21
N LEU A 70 8.25 13.04 -24.05
CA LEU A 70 7.74 13.71 -22.87
C LEU A 70 6.22 13.49 -22.70
N VAL A 71 5.45 13.53 -23.78
CA VAL A 71 4.01 13.21 -23.74
C VAL A 71 3.78 11.77 -23.30
N PHE A 72 4.50 10.82 -23.92
CA PHE A 72 4.43 9.41 -23.54
C PHE A 72 4.84 9.21 -22.06
N TRP A 73 5.97 9.78 -21.65
CA TRP A 73 6.47 9.66 -20.29
C TRP A 73 5.51 10.25 -19.27
N ASN A 74 5.00 11.46 -19.52
CA ASN A 74 4.00 12.09 -18.64
C ASN A 74 2.71 11.25 -18.50
N GLN A 75 2.35 10.50 -19.53
CA GLN A 75 1.16 9.66 -19.52
C GLN A 75 1.39 8.33 -18.80
N PHE A 76 2.55 7.70 -18.94
CA PHE A 76 2.80 6.32 -18.51
C PHE A 76 3.79 6.19 -17.36
N SER A 77 4.53 7.24 -16.96
CA SER A 77 5.54 7.17 -15.88
C SER A 77 4.98 6.58 -14.59
N LEU A 78 3.79 7.03 -14.19
CA LEU A 78 3.12 6.49 -13.01
C LEU A 78 2.92 4.96 -13.10
N SER A 79 2.49 4.45 -14.26
CA SER A 79 2.29 3.01 -14.45
C SER A 79 3.62 2.24 -14.35
N PHE A 80 4.72 2.78 -14.88
CA PHE A 80 6.06 2.20 -14.75
C PHE A 80 6.54 2.21 -13.30
N GLU A 81 6.38 3.32 -12.60
CA GLU A 81 6.75 3.44 -11.18
C GLU A 81 6.00 2.42 -10.32
N LEU A 82 4.67 2.29 -10.52
CA LEU A 82 3.86 1.31 -9.80
C LEU A 82 4.24 -0.14 -10.16
N PHE A 83 4.64 -0.39 -11.42
CA PHE A 83 5.05 -1.74 -11.85
C PHE A 83 6.37 -2.20 -11.22
N VAL A 84 7.29 -1.29 -10.89
CA VAL A 84 8.56 -1.62 -10.21
C VAL A 84 8.33 -2.42 -8.92
N PHE A 85 7.25 -2.15 -8.21
CA PHE A 85 6.91 -2.86 -6.97
C PHE A 85 6.63 -4.37 -7.16
N PHE A 86 6.26 -4.80 -8.38
CA PHE A 86 6.14 -6.23 -8.71
C PHE A 86 7.38 -7.02 -8.34
N PHE A 87 8.57 -6.45 -8.57
CA PHE A 87 9.84 -7.12 -8.29
C PHE A 87 10.08 -7.33 -6.80
N THR A 88 9.57 -6.46 -5.93
CA THR A 88 9.57 -6.69 -4.48
C THR A 88 8.78 -7.96 -4.15
N GLY A 89 7.58 -8.12 -4.71
CA GLY A 89 6.79 -9.34 -4.52
C GLY A 89 7.47 -10.59 -5.07
N LEU A 90 8.14 -10.47 -6.24
CA LEU A 90 8.89 -11.57 -6.85
C LEU A 90 10.05 -12.01 -5.96
N VAL A 91 10.83 -11.08 -5.39
CA VAL A 91 11.95 -11.39 -4.48
C VAL A 91 11.45 -12.11 -3.23
N VAL A 92 10.36 -11.65 -2.60
CA VAL A 92 9.75 -12.34 -1.45
C VAL A 92 9.30 -13.75 -1.83
N PHE A 93 8.64 -13.90 -2.99
CA PHE A 93 8.19 -15.20 -3.47
C PHE A 93 9.36 -16.18 -3.67
N LEU A 94 10.43 -15.74 -4.34
CA LEU A 94 11.62 -16.57 -4.58
C LEU A 94 12.30 -16.96 -3.25
N TRP A 95 12.42 -16.01 -2.32
CA TRP A 95 12.94 -16.28 -0.99
C TRP A 95 12.13 -17.35 -0.25
N VAL A 96 10.83 -17.17 -0.14
CA VAL A 96 9.94 -18.09 0.57
C VAL A 96 9.93 -19.47 -0.09
N ARG A 97 9.95 -19.50 -1.43
CA ARG A 97 9.91 -20.77 -2.19
C ARG A 97 11.20 -21.57 -2.08
N TYR A 98 12.36 -20.92 -2.18
CA TYR A 98 13.64 -21.61 -2.32
C TYR A 98 14.43 -21.68 -0.99
N LEU A 99 14.40 -20.63 -0.17
CA LEU A 99 15.15 -20.61 1.09
C LEU A 99 14.30 -21.12 2.27
N GLU A 100 13.04 -20.70 2.37
CA GLU A 100 12.15 -21.16 3.43
C GLU A 100 11.41 -22.46 3.09
N LYS A 101 11.43 -22.87 1.81
CA LYS A 101 10.78 -24.08 1.28
C LYS A 101 9.28 -24.15 1.57
N ARG A 102 8.62 -22.99 1.61
CA ARG A 102 7.16 -22.89 1.81
C ARG A 102 6.43 -22.56 0.50
N PRO A 103 5.16 -22.99 0.33
CA PRO A 103 4.35 -22.61 -0.83
C PRO A 103 3.93 -21.13 -0.75
N PHE A 104 3.59 -20.51 -1.88
CA PHE A 104 3.10 -19.12 -1.95
C PHE A 104 1.84 -18.91 -1.10
N SER A 105 0.97 -19.89 -1.00
CA SER A 105 -0.23 -19.85 -0.15
C SER A 105 0.09 -19.62 1.34
N SER A 106 1.31 -19.98 1.78
CA SER A 106 1.76 -19.73 3.15
C SER A 106 1.90 -18.25 3.51
N LEU A 107 1.91 -17.38 2.50
CA LEU A 107 1.92 -15.92 2.62
C LEU A 107 0.50 -15.33 2.67
N GLY A 108 -0.55 -16.16 2.73
CA GLY A 108 -1.94 -15.73 2.80
C GLY A 108 -2.63 -15.52 1.43
N PHE A 109 -1.97 -15.87 0.32
CA PHE A 109 -2.57 -15.83 -1.01
C PHE A 109 -3.25 -17.17 -1.34
N TYR A 110 -4.48 -17.33 -0.88
CA TYR A 110 -5.27 -18.53 -1.14
C TYR A 110 -6.03 -18.42 -2.44
N LYS A 111 -6.10 -19.52 -3.22
CA LYS A 111 -6.85 -19.56 -4.50
C LYS A 111 -8.36 -19.42 -4.29
N GLN A 112 -8.87 -20.00 -3.19
CA GLN A 112 -10.30 -19.94 -2.89
C GLN A 112 -10.75 -18.50 -2.63
N ASP A 113 -11.83 -18.09 -3.29
CA ASP A 113 -12.48 -16.77 -3.14
C ASP A 113 -11.51 -15.56 -3.27
N TRP A 114 -10.39 -15.73 -4.00
CA TRP A 114 -9.36 -14.70 -4.13
C TRP A 114 -9.94 -13.37 -4.62
N PHE A 115 -10.77 -13.38 -5.66
CA PHE A 115 -11.36 -12.17 -6.24
C PHE A 115 -12.36 -11.50 -5.29
N LYS A 116 -13.20 -12.29 -4.60
CA LYS A 116 -14.12 -11.76 -3.59
C LYS A 116 -13.37 -11.09 -2.44
N ASN A 117 -12.26 -11.69 -1.99
CA ASN A 117 -11.43 -11.12 -0.93
C ASN A 117 -10.69 -9.87 -1.40
N LEU A 118 -10.18 -9.85 -2.63
CA LEU A 118 -9.60 -8.66 -3.24
C LEU A 118 -10.62 -7.52 -3.32
N LEU A 119 -11.81 -7.80 -3.86
CA LEU A 119 -12.90 -6.82 -3.96
C LEU A 119 -13.37 -6.33 -2.60
N LYS A 120 -13.48 -7.22 -1.60
CA LYS A 120 -13.79 -6.84 -0.22
C LYS A 120 -12.77 -5.84 0.32
N GLY A 121 -11.48 -6.13 0.17
CA GLY A 121 -10.42 -5.22 0.56
C GLY A 121 -10.50 -3.88 -0.19
N PHE A 122 -10.73 -3.95 -1.50
CA PHE A 122 -10.88 -2.76 -2.34
C PHE A 122 -12.02 -1.85 -1.86
N LEU A 123 -13.18 -2.42 -1.56
CA LEU A 123 -14.31 -1.66 -1.02
C LEU A 123 -14.00 -1.06 0.36
N ILE A 124 -13.34 -1.81 1.25
CA ILE A 124 -12.92 -1.29 2.56
C ILE A 124 -11.99 -0.08 2.38
N GLY A 125 -10.96 -0.19 1.53
CA GLY A 125 -10.00 0.90 1.28
C GLY A 125 -10.65 2.13 0.65
N ALA A 126 -11.52 1.91 -0.34
CA ALA A 126 -12.27 2.97 -1.01
C ALA A 126 -13.18 3.74 -0.05
N VAL A 127 -13.97 3.03 0.76
CA VAL A 127 -14.85 3.64 1.77
C VAL A 127 -14.01 4.37 2.83
N GLN A 128 -12.96 3.74 3.33
CA GLN A 128 -12.12 4.30 4.39
C GLN A 128 -11.46 5.62 3.95
N PHE A 129 -10.88 5.69 2.74
CA PHE A 129 -10.30 6.94 2.26
C PHE A 129 -11.37 7.99 1.96
N SER A 130 -12.52 7.57 1.41
CA SER A 130 -13.66 8.49 1.18
C SER A 130 -14.20 9.09 2.47
N MET A 131 -14.15 8.37 3.61
CA MET A 131 -14.48 8.93 4.92
C MET A 131 -13.50 10.04 5.34
N VAL A 132 -12.20 9.89 5.06
CA VAL A 132 -11.21 10.95 5.30
C VAL A 132 -11.58 12.19 4.49
N VAL A 133 -11.85 12.03 3.19
CA VAL A 133 -12.24 13.15 2.32
C VAL A 133 -13.56 13.78 2.78
N ALA A 134 -14.55 12.98 3.16
CA ALA A 134 -15.81 13.50 3.70
C ALA A 134 -15.60 14.40 4.93
N LEU A 135 -14.72 14.01 5.86
CA LEU A 135 -14.37 14.82 7.02
C LEU A 135 -13.67 16.14 6.62
N LEU A 136 -12.75 16.09 5.63
CA LEU A 136 -12.12 17.29 5.08
C LEU A 136 -13.13 18.27 4.46
N LEU A 137 -14.18 17.77 3.82
CA LEU A 137 -15.21 18.59 3.19
C LEU A 137 -16.19 19.18 4.24
N VAL A 138 -16.69 18.35 5.16
CA VAL A 138 -17.65 18.76 6.20
C VAL A 138 -17.04 19.80 7.13
N THR A 139 -15.75 19.71 7.41
CA THR A 139 -15.03 20.71 8.23
C THR A 139 -14.65 21.96 7.45
N GLY A 140 -14.96 22.05 6.15
CA GLY A 140 -14.58 23.20 5.33
C GLY A 140 -13.08 23.28 5.01
N THR A 141 -12.29 22.27 5.38
CA THR A 141 -10.83 22.22 5.16
C THR A 141 -10.46 22.09 3.69
N GLY A 142 -11.36 21.55 2.87
CA GLY A 142 -11.15 21.36 1.46
C GLY A 142 -12.40 21.55 0.61
N SER A 143 -12.22 21.48 -0.70
CA SER A 143 -13.30 21.50 -1.70
C SER A 143 -13.00 20.52 -2.83
N LEU A 144 -14.05 20.06 -3.48
CA LEU A 144 -13.98 19.20 -4.66
C LEU A 144 -14.54 19.93 -5.87
N LYS A 145 -13.90 19.75 -7.01
CA LYS A 145 -14.41 20.12 -8.34
C LYS A 145 -14.30 18.91 -9.26
N PHE A 146 -15.14 18.82 -10.26
CA PHE A 146 -14.97 17.83 -11.31
C PHE A 146 -13.68 18.10 -12.08
N GLY A 147 -12.95 17.04 -12.38
CA GLY A 147 -11.82 17.05 -13.30
C GLY A 147 -12.28 17.12 -14.75
N GLN A 148 -11.35 17.03 -15.67
CA GLN A 148 -11.66 16.88 -17.10
C GLN A 148 -12.12 15.45 -17.37
N ILE A 149 -13.44 15.26 -17.47
CA ILE A 149 -14.04 13.94 -17.72
C ILE A 149 -14.28 13.78 -19.22
N ASN A 150 -13.47 12.93 -19.84
CA ASN A 150 -13.64 12.47 -21.22
C ASN A 150 -13.34 10.97 -21.29
N LEU A 151 -13.57 10.35 -22.44
CA LEU A 151 -13.36 8.90 -22.61
C LEU A 151 -11.91 8.49 -22.34
N GLN A 152 -10.95 9.31 -22.71
CA GLN A 152 -9.51 9.04 -22.47
C GLN A 152 -9.17 9.06 -20.98
N SER A 153 -9.64 10.06 -20.23
CA SER A 153 -9.41 10.15 -18.79
C SER A 153 -10.10 9.00 -18.05
N LEU A 154 -11.33 8.64 -18.40
CA LEU A 154 -12.05 7.52 -17.81
C LEU A 154 -11.35 6.18 -18.08
N SER A 155 -10.94 5.94 -19.34
CA SER A 155 -10.22 4.71 -19.69
C SER A 155 -8.89 4.61 -18.94
N PHE A 156 -8.14 5.71 -18.80
CA PHE A 156 -6.92 5.73 -17.99
C PHE A 156 -7.20 5.41 -16.51
N VAL A 157 -8.21 6.05 -15.90
CA VAL A 157 -8.58 5.81 -14.49
C VAL A 157 -8.96 4.34 -14.25
N VAL A 158 -9.64 3.70 -15.19
CA VAL A 158 -9.94 2.27 -15.07
C VAL A 158 -8.68 1.41 -15.27
N ALA A 159 -7.86 1.73 -16.27
CA ALA A 159 -6.66 0.97 -16.61
C ALA A 159 -5.58 1.03 -15.51
N ILE A 160 -5.52 2.09 -14.69
CA ILE A 160 -4.52 2.24 -13.63
C ILE A 160 -4.85 1.45 -12.35
N ILE A 161 -6.09 0.97 -12.17
CA ILE A 161 -6.50 0.21 -10.97
C ILE A 161 -5.59 -0.99 -10.69
N PRO A 162 -5.30 -1.88 -11.67
CA PRO A 162 -4.42 -3.01 -11.44
C PRO A 162 -3.01 -2.58 -11.00
N PHE A 163 -2.50 -1.46 -11.49
CA PHE A 163 -1.17 -0.96 -11.12
C PHE A 163 -1.11 -0.47 -9.68
N TRP A 164 -2.18 0.18 -9.18
CA TRP A 164 -2.27 0.54 -7.76
C TRP A 164 -2.35 -0.71 -6.86
N ILE A 165 -3.07 -1.74 -7.28
CA ILE A 165 -3.08 -3.02 -6.57
C ILE A 165 -1.68 -3.63 -6.62
N LEU A 166 -1.02 -3.58 -7.79
CA LEU A 166 0.34 -4.09 -7.98
C LEU A 166 1.38 -3.35 -7.12
N GLN A 167 1.18 -2.07 -6.83
CA GLN A 167 2.05 -1.30 -5.94
C GLN A 167 1.79 -1.65 -4.46
N GLY A 168 0.52 -1.68 -4.04
CA GLY A 168 0.18 -1.86 -2.63
C GLY A 168 0.42 -3.28 -2.10
N TRP A 169 0.18 -4.34 -2.91
CA TRP A 169 0.26 -5.70 -2.43
C TRP A 169 1.68 -6.15 -2.00
N PRO A 170 2.80 -5.74 -2.65
CA PRO A 170 4.13 -6.16 -2.21
C PRO A 170 4.55 -5.50 -0.89
N GLU A 171 4.13 -4.27 -0.64
CA GLU A 171 4.37 -3.61 0.64
C GLU A 171 3.64 -4.34 1.78
N GLU A 172 2.38 -4.72 1.55
CA GLU A 172 1.61 -5.55 2.49
C GLU A 172 2.20 -6.97 2.60
N LEU A 173 2.68 -7.53 1.49
CA LEU A 173 3.31 -8.84 1.47
C LEU A 173 4.56 -8.88 2.36
N VAL A 174 5.46 -7.91 2.24
CA VAL A 174 6.68 -7.84 3.06
C VAL A 174 6.30 -7.69 4.53
N THR A 175 5.39 -6.78 4.84
CA THR A 175 5.13 -6.37 6.22
C THR A 175 4.10 -7.25 6.92
N ARG A 176 2.98 -7.61 6.30
CA ARG A 176 1.88 -8.41 6.89
C ARG A 176 1.88 -9.85 6.44
N GLY A 177 2.34 -10.12 5.20
CA GLY A 177 2.43 -11.47 4.68
C GLY A 177 3.65 -12.24 5.19
N TRP A 178 4.78 -11.53 5.39
CA TRP A 178 6.04 -12.17 5.77
C TRP A 178 6.53 -11.75 7.17
N LEU A 179 6.79 -10.46 7.42
CA LEU A 179 7.42 -9.99 8.66
C LEU A 179 6.52 -10.17 9.89
N PHE A 180 5.27 -9.74 9.81
CA PHE A 180 4.30 -9.83 10.94
C PHE A 180 4.16 -11.27 11.46
N PRO A 181 3.86 -12.29 10.63
CA PRO A 181 3.75 -13.64 11.12
C PRO A 181 5.12 -14.23 11.53
N MET A 182 6.25 -13.83 10.91
CA MET A 182 7.58 -14.29 11.26
C MET A 182 7.98 -13.83 12.68
N VAL A 183 7.78 -12.53 12.98
CA VAL A 183 8.03 -11.97 14.31
C VAL A 183 7.05 -12.53 15.34
N SER A 184 5.77 -12.67 14.97
CA SER A 184 4.74 -13.22 15.87
C SER A 184 5.04 -14.65 16.28
N ALA A 185 5.59 -15.47 15.39
CA ALA A 185 5.97 -16.86 15.69
C ALA A 185 7.18 -16.95 16.63
N LYS A 186 8.09 -15.97 16.57
CA LYS A 186 9.29 -15.90 17.42
C LYS A 186 9.05 -15.24 18.80
N SER A 187 8.02 -14.42 18.91
CA SER A 187 7.70 -13.68 20.14
C SER A 187 6.22 -13.80 20.49
N ASN A 188 5.42 -12.85 20.09
CA ASN A 188 3.98 -12.85 20.19
C ASN A 188 3.35 -11.88 19.18
N ILE A 189 2.02 -11.93 19.03
CA ILE A 189 1.28 -11.14 18.05
C ILE A 189 1.42 -9.62 18.30
N PHE A 190 1.49 -9.19 19.56
CA PHE A 190 1.63 -7.78 19.90
C PHE A 190 2.97 -7.21 19.37
N ILE A 191 4.07 -7.93 19.62
CA ILE A 191 5.40 -7.55 19.12
C ILE A 191 5.42 -7.62 17.57
N GLY A 192 4.76 -8.62 16.98
CA GLY A 192 4.59 -8.71 15.53
C GLY A 192 3.90 -7.49 14.93
N ILE A 193 2.81 -7.02 15.53
CA ILE A 193 2.10 -5.79 15.13
C ILE A 193 3.04 -4.57 15.24
N LEU A 194 3.71 -4.41 16.38
CA LEU A 194 4.59 -3.25 16.60
C LEU A 194 5.71 -3.19 15.56
N ILE A 195 6.46 -4.28 15.39
CA ILE A 195 7.62 -4.30 14.46
C ILE A 195 7.18 -4.14 13.02
N SER A 196 6.11 -4.84 12.60
CA SER A 196 5.58 -4.72 11.25
C SER A 196 5.09 -3.30 10.94
N SER A 197 4.37 -2.67 11.88
CA SER A 197 3.86 -1.31 11.72
C SER A 197 4.97 -0.27 11.75
N ALA A 198 5.97 -0.44 12.62
CA ALA A 198 7.13 0.44 12.70
C ALA A 198 7.99 0.38 11.42
N LEU A 199 8.26 -0.84 10.90
CA LEU A 199 8.96 -0.97 9.64
C LEU A 199 8.19 -0.31 8.49
N PHE A 200 6.89 -0.56 8.41
CA PHE A 200 6.05 0.05 7.37
C PHE A 200 6.10 1.58 7.41
N ALA A 201 6.10 2.17 8.60
CA ALA A 201 6.24 3.62 8.76
C ALA A 201 7.66 4.13 8.47
N ALA A 202 8.67 3.29 8.58
CA ALA A 202 10.05 3.65 8.25
C ALA A 202 10.32 3.71 6.73
N LEU A 203 9.58 2.98 5.91
CA LEU A 203 9.79 2.93 4.46
C LEU A 203 9.66 4.30 3.78
N PRO A 204 8.63 5.11 4.05
CA PRO A 204 8.46 6.42 3.41
C PRO A 204 9.17 7.58 4.12
N LEU A 205 10.06 7.34 5.09
CA LEU A 205 10.72 8.42 5.85
C LEU A 205 11.51 9.40 4.97
N PHE A 206 11.95 8.96 3.80
CA PHE A 206 12.70 9.78 2.85
C PHE A 206 11.80 10.41 1.76
N ASN A 207 10.47 10.18 1.81
CA ASN A 207 9.55 10.80 0.87
C ASN A 207 9.35 12.29 1.19
N SER A 208 9.03 13.08 0.16
CA SER A 208 8.72 14.50 0.33
C SER A 208 7.49 14.73 1.22
N GLY A 209 7.52 15.75 2.05
CA GLY A 209 6.38 16.16 2.89
C GLY A 209 6.12 15.28 4.10
N VAL A 210 7.04 14.36 4.45
CA VAL A 210 6.92 13.55 5.65
C VAL A 210 7.17 14.41 6.88
N THR A 211 6.18 14.47 7.76
CA THR A 211 6.24 15.10 9.11
C THR A 211 5.79 14.09 10.16
N ILE A 212 5.70 14.49 11.42
CA ILE A 212 5.37 13.55 12.52
C ILE A 212 3.98 12.94 12.35
N LEU A 213 2.96 13.71 11.97
CA LEU A 213 1.60 13.19 11.86
C LEU A 213 1.42 12.16 10.74
N PRO A 214 1.93 12.35 9.51
CA PRO A 214 2.01 11.28 8.51
C PRO A 214 2.63 9.99 9.03
N ILE A 215 3.74 10.05 9.78
CA ILE A 215 4.39 8.87 10.37
C ILE A 215 3.42 8.15 11.34
N ILE A 216 2.77 8.91 12.23
CA ILE A 216 1.76 8.34 13.15
C ILE A 216 0.64 7.67 12.36
N ASN A 217 0.12 8.29 11.30
CA ASN A 217 -0.95 7.74 10.47
C ASN A 217 -0.51 6.47 9.74
N ILE A 218 0.75 6.40 9.28
CA ILE A 218 1.27 5.18 8.65
C ILE A 218 1.43 4.05 9.69
N VAL A 219 1.84 4.36 10.93
CA VAL A 219 1.83 3.37 12.03
C VAL A 219 0.40 2.90 12.31
N LEU A 220 -0.56 3.82 12.43
CA LEU A 220 -1.98 3.47 12.64
C LEU A 220 -2.52 2.61 11.50
N TYR A 221 -2.22 2.95 10.25
CA TYR A 221 -2.57 2.10 9.10
C TYR A 221 -1.92 0.72 9.23
N GLY A 222 -0.66 0.67 9.68
CA GLY A 222 0.06 -0.57 9.94
C GLY A 222 -0.64 -1.48 10.95
N VAL A 223 -1.05 -0.90 12.07
CA VAL A 223 -1.82 -1.59 13.12
C VAL A 223 -3.16 -2.06 12.56
N PHE A 224 -3.89 -1.19 11.87
CA PHE A 224 -5.17 -1.53 11.25
C PHE A 224 -5.04 -2.71 10.25
N ALA A 225 -4.03 -2.70 9.38
CA ALA A 225 -3.76 -3.77 8.43
C ALA A 225 -3.43 -5.11 9.13
N CYS A 226 -2.67 -5.08 10.25
CA CYS A 226 -2.44 -6.27 11.08
C CYS A 226 -3.74 -6.80 11.70
N PHE A 227 -4.62 -5.93 12.19
CA PHE A 227 -5.94 -6.35 12.70
C PHE A 227 -6.82 -6.98 11.61
N LEU A 228 -6.79 -6.42 10.38
CA LEU A 228 -7.46 -7.04 9.24
C LEU A 228 -6.85 -8.41 8.91
N MET A 229 -5.52 -8.55 8.99
CA MET A 229 -4.85 -9.83 8.80
C MET A 229 -5.27 -10.85 9.85
N ILE A 230 -5.38 -10.45 11.12
CA ILE A 230 -5.91 -11.30 12.19
C ILE A 230 -7.37 -11.70 11.90
N LYS A 231 -8.18 -10.77 11.38
CA LYS A 231 -9.60 -11.02 11.10
C LYS A 231 -9.82 -11.96 9.92
N TYR A 232 -9.13 -11.73 8.82
CA TYR A 232 -9.40 -12.43 7.55
C TYR A 232 -8.39 -13.53 7.24
N ASP A 233 -7.18 -13.49 7.82
CA ASP A 233 -6.07 -14.41 7.52
C ASP A 233 -5.87 -14.57 6.00
N ASN A 234 -5.91 -13.43 5.26
CA ASN A 234 -5.96 -13.43 3.80
C ASN A 234 -5.36 -12.16 3.20
N MET A 235 -4.29 -12.34 2.40
CA MET A 235 -3.55 -11.24 1.79
C MET A 235 -4.29 -10.55 0.64
N TRP A 236 -5.24 -11.22 -0.02
CA TRP A 236 -6.03 -10.55 -1.08
C TRP A 236 -6.86 -9.39 -0.53
N VAL A 237 -7.30 -9.47 0.73
CA VAL A 237 -8.01 -8.36 1.39
C VAL A 237 -7.07 -7.17 1.56
N LEU A 238 -5.83 -7.38 1.97
CA LEU A 238 -4.85 -6.29 2.16
C LEU A 238 -4.38 -5.71 0.83
N ALA A 239 -4.17 -6.56 -0.19
CA ALA A 239 -3.83 -6.10 -1.54
C ALA A 239 -4.92 -5.18 -2.12
N GLY A 240 -6.18 -5.58 -1.99
CA GLY A 240 -7.31 -4.74 -2.41
C GLY A 240 -7.42 -3.46 -1.61
N LEU A 241 -7.29 -3.54 -0.29
CA LEU A 241 -7.35 -2.39 0.62
C LEU A 241 -6.33 -1.31 0.25
N HIS A 242 -5.05 -1.69 0.19
CA HIS A 242 -3.96 -0.74 -0.05
C HIS A 242 -4.05 -0.14 -1.46
N GLY A 243 -4.27 -1.00 -2.47
CA GLY A 243 -4.46 -0.52 -3.84
C GLY A 243 -5.63 0.45 -3.97
N ALA A 244 -6.78 0.15 -3.34
CA ALA A 244 -7.93 1.04 -3.35
C ALA A 244 -7.72 2.35 -2.60
N TRP A 245 -7.05 2.31 -1.45
CA TRP A 245 -6.70 3.52 -0.70
C TRP A 245 -5.92 4.50 -1.58
N ASN A 246 -4.84 4.04 -2.22
CA ASN A 246 -4.00 4.87 -3.07
C ASN A 246 -4.72 5.28 -4.37
N PHE A 247 -5.42 4.36 -5.03
CA PHE A 247 -6.23 4.63 -6.22
C PHE A 247 -7.29 5.71 -5.98
N VAL A 248 -8.06 5.57 -4.91
CA VAL A 248 -9.14 6.51 -4.58
C VAL A 248 -8.56 7.88 -4.20
N GLN A 249 -7.46 7.89 -3.44
CA GLN A 249 -6.74 9.12 -3.12
C GLN A 249 -6.28 9.84 -4.38
N GLY A 250 -5.57 9.15 -5.27
CA GLY A 250 -4.96 9.73 -6.45
C GLY A 250 -5.97 9.96 -7.59
N ASN A 251 -6.55 8.89 -8.11
CA ASN A 251 -7.30 8.95 -9.36
C ASN A 251 -8.80 9.24 -9.20
N ILE A 252 -9.37 9.09 -7.99
CA ILE A 252 -10.74 9.56 -7.75
C ILE A 252 -10.74 10.99 -7.24
N TYR A 253 -9.95 11.32 -6.20
CA TYR A 253 -10.00 12.63 -5.55
C TYR A 253 -8.89 13.60 -5.98
N GLY A 254 -7.90 13.21 -6.79
CA GLY A 254 -6.81 14.07 -7.25
C GLY A 254 -5.90 14.56 -6.12
N ILE A 255 -5.74 13.77 -5.06
CA ILE A 255 -4.92 14.09 -3.89
C ILE A 255 -3.56 13.39 -4.05
N GLN A 256 -2.48 14.09 -3.73
CA GLN A 256 -1.12 13.52 -3.75
C GLN A 256 -1.04 12.23 -2.93
N VAL A 257 -0.39 11.21 -3.49
CA VAL A 257 -0.20 9.91 -2.84
C VAL A 257 1.24 9.80 -2.35
N SER A 258 1.46 9.95 -1.05
CA SER A 258 2.81 9.93 -0.42
C SER A 258 3.80 10.92 -1.05
N GLY A 259 3.33 12.11 -1.42
CA GLY A 259 4.13 13.14 -2.09
C GLY A 259 4.16 13.05 -3.62
N GLN A 260 3.59 12.00 -4.22
CA GLN A 260 3.48 11.86 -5.67
C GLN A 260 2.21 12.52 -6.21
N VAL A 261 2.35 13.27 -7.29
CA VAL A 261 1.24 13.92 -8.00
C VAL A 261 0.66 12.97 -9.03
N VAL A 262 -0.66 12.80 -9.04
CA VAL A 262 -1.38 12.01 -10.04
C VAL A 262 -1.94 12.95 -11.10
N SER A 263 -1.59 12.71 -12.37
CA SER A 263 -1.94 13.60 -13.49
C SER A 263 -3.41 13.55 -13.90
N THR A 264 -4.12 12.45 -13.64
CA THR A 264 -5.50 12.23 -14.10
C THR A 264 -6.38 11.75 -12.96
N SER A 265 -7.45 12.49 -12.67
CA SER A 265 -8.43 12.18 -11.63
C SER A 265 -9.85 12.56 -12.02
N ILE A 266 -10.85 11.88 -11.44
CA ILE A 266 -12.27 12.17 -11.66
C ILE A 266 -12.67 13.48 -10.97
N LEU A 267 -12.17 13.67 -9.74
CA LEU A 267 -12.39 14.87 -8.93
C LEU A 267 -11.04 15.49 -8.62
N ASN A 268 -11.04 16.81 -8.49
CA ASN A 268 -9.86 17.58 -8.10
C ASN A 268 -10.12 18.17 -6.71
N TYR A 269 -9.45 17.61 -5.72
CA TYR A 269 -9.44 18.16 -4.37
C TYR A 269 -8.52 19.37 -4.30
N SER A 270 -8.99 20.41 -3.63
CA SER A 270 -8.20 21.58 -3.29
C SER A 270 -8.29 21.85 -1.80
N SER A 271 -7.15 21.90 -1.12
CA SER A 271 -7.10 22.31 0.27
C SER A 271 -7.43 23.79 0.40
N LYS A 272 -8.27 24.14 1.39
CA LYS A 272 -8.56 25.52 1.81
C LYS A 272 -7.82 25.89 3.08
N SER A 273 -7.18 24.94 3.74
CA SER A 273 -6.41 25.15 4.96
C SER A 273 -4.92 25.16 4.65
N SER A 274 -4.22 26.16 5.17
CA SER A 274 -2.76 26.22 5.21
C SER A 274 -2.15 25.43 6.36
N VAL A 275 -2.99 24.89 7.27
CA VAL A 275 -2.55 24.14 8.44
C VAL A 275 -2.36 22.67 8.04
N ASP A 276 -1.12 22.21 8.03
CA ASP A 276 -0.77 20.84 7.63
C ASP A 276 -1.45 19.76 8.48
N LEU A 277 -1.68 20.04 9.76
CA LEU A 277 -2.44 19.17 10.67
C LEU A 277 -3.82 18.80 10.09
N LEU A 278 -4.48 19.75 9.44
CA LEU A 278 -5.82 19.56 8.88
C LEU A 278 -5.78 19.05 7.44
N SER A 279 -4.91 19.65 6.61
CA SER A 279 -4.85 19.34 5.17
C SER A 279 -4.04 18.07 4.84
N GLY A 280 -3.08 17.72 5.70
CA GLY A 280 -2.07 16.69 5.45
C GLY A 280 -0.84 17.22 4.72
N GLY A 281 -0.80 18.52 4.39
CA GLY A 281 0.35 19.17 3.75
C GLY A 281 0.75 18.52 2.43
N ALA A 282 2.04 18.54 2.13
CA ALA A 282 2.61 17.94 0.91
C ALA A 282 2.52 16.40 0.88
N PHE A 283 2.26 15.74 2.01
CA PHE A 283 2.07 14.29 2.06
C PHE A 283 0.68 13.84 1.57
N GLY A 284 -0.26 14.79 1.45
CA GLY A 284 -1.64 14.56 1.07
C GLY A 284 -2.56 14.22 2.26
N ALA A 285 -3.85 14.05 1.99
CA ALA A 285 -4.91 13.90 3.00
C ALA A 285 -4.67 12.78 4.02
N LYS A 286 -3.94 11.73 3.66
CA LYS A 286 -3.53 10.66 4.59
C LYS A 286 -2.56 11.14 5.69
N GLY A 287 -1.94 12.31 5.53
CA GLY A 287 -1.15 12.98 6.56
C GLY A 287 -1.97 13.82 7.54
N SER A 288 -3.28 13.93 7.36
CA SER A 288 -4.16 14.78 8.18
C SER A 288 -4.62 14.09 9.47
N ILE A 289 -5.09 14.90 10.43
CA ILE A 289 -5.74 14.40 11.67
C ILE A 289 -7.02 13.61 11.37
N PHE A 290 -7.68 13.89 10.25
CA PHE A 290 -8.88 13.14 9.84
C PHE A 290 -8.57 11.70 9.46
N ALA A 291 -7.39 11.45 8.86
CA ALA A 291 -6.90 10.10 8.64
C ALA A 291 -6.65 9.36 9.97
N SER A 292 -6.08 10.04 10.98
CA SER A 292 -5.94 9.47 12.34
C SER A 292 -7.28 9.06 12.92
N ILE A 293 -8.28 9.93 12.87
CA ILE A 293 -9.62 9.67 13.41
C ILE A 293 -10.25 8.44 12.74
N VAL A 294 -10.22 8.38 11.40
CA VAL A 294 -10.78 7.25 10.65
C VAL A 294 -10.04 5.96 10.97
N LEU A 295 -8.71 5.97 10.99
CA LEU A 295 -7.90 4.78 11.28
C LEU A 295 -8.11 4.27 12.70
N ILE A 296 -8.14 5.17 13.71
CA ILE A 296 -8.42 4.80 15.10
C ILE A 296 -9.83 4.20 15.21
N GLY A 297 -10.85 4.82 14.59
CA GLY A 297 -12.21 4.29 14.56
C GLY A 297 -12.27 2.88 13.96
N CYS A 298 -11.56 2.64 12.85
CA CYS A 298 -11.47 1.32 12.23
C CYS A 298 -10.74 0.29 13.10
N ILE A 299 -9.66 0.66 13.79
CA ILE A 299 -8.92 -0.20 14.73
C ILE A 299 -9.84 -0.60 15.88
N VAL A 300 -10.52 0.38 16.49
CA VAL A 300 -11.47 0.14 17.60
C VAL A 300 -12.60 -0.78 17.16
N TYR A 301 -13.18 -0.54 15.98
CA TYR A 301 -14.21 -1.42 15.41
C TYR A 301 -13.70 -2.87 15.24
N LEU A 302 -12.50 -3.05 14.64
CA LEU A 302 -11.93 -4.38 14.46
C LEU A 302 -11.59 -5.07 15.78
N TYR A 303 -11.07 -4.34 16.77
CA TYR A 303 -10.81 -4.86 18.11
C TYR A 303 -12.09 -5.43 18.73
N TRP A 304 -13.18 -4.64 18.75
CA TRP A 304 -14.45 -5.08 19.28
C TRP A 304 -15.08 -6.22 18.49
N SER A 305 -14.98 -6.19 17.15
CA SER A 305 -15.45 -7.26 16.28
C SER A 305 -14.72 -8.58 16.57
N LEU A 306 -13.40 -8.56 16.65
CA LEU A 306 -12.58 -9.74 16.98
C LEU A 306 -12.85 -10.24 18.40
N LYS A 307 -13.06 -9.34 19.36
CA LYS A 307 -13.43 -9.69 20.73
C LYS A 307 -14.79 -10.39 20.77
N LYS A 308 -15.79 -9.86 20.06
CA LYS A 308 -17.15 -10.46 19.98
C LYS A 308 -17.13 -11.83 19.29
N GLU A 309 -16.27 -12.01 18.28
CA GLU A 309 -16.10 -13.28 17.57
C GLU A 309 -15.20 -14.29 18.33
N ASN A 310 -14.72 -13.95 19.52
CA ASN A 310 -13.75 -14.75 20.29
C ASN A 310 -12.46 -15.08 19.51
N ARG A 311 -12.04 -14.19 18.64
CA ARG A 311 -10.86 -14.32 17.78
C ARG A 311 -9.72 -13.37 18.15
N LEU A 312 -9.92 -12.55 19.19
CA LEU A 312 -8.88 -11.63 19.64
C LEU A 312 -7.73 -12.43 20.28
N PRO A 313 -6.49 -12.29 19.81
CA PRO A 313 -5.34 -12.94 20.40
C PRO A 313 -5.16 -12.58 21.88
N GLN A 314 -4.78 -13.54 22.70
CA GLN A 314 -4.64 -13.33 24.16
C GLN A 314 -3.66 -12.19 24.50
N ALA A 315 -2.60 -12.03 23.71
CA ALA A 315 -1.61 -10.94 23.86
C ALA A 315 -2.21 -9.52 23.68
N LEU A 316 -3.41 -9.40 23.09
CA LEU A 316 -4.12 -8.14 22.89
C LEU A 316 -5.29 -7.94 23.87
N ILE A 317 -5.50 -8.88 24.81
CA ILE A 317 -6.54 -8.76 25.83
C ILE A 317 -5.95 -7.96 26.98
N PHE A 318 -6.40 -6.72 27.15
CA PHE A 318 -6.09 -5.94 28.34
C PHE A 318 -6.83 -6.58 29.54
N LYS A 319 -6.07 -7.17 30.47
CA LYS A 319 -6.63 -7.60 31.75
C LYS A 319 -7.05 -6.33 32.52
N LYS A 320 -8.31 -6.32 32.97
CA LYS A 320 -8.79 -5.29 33.89
C LYS A 320 -8.08 -5.43 35.23
#